data_f7fdd51555831a28a4cb9ec4702be774
#
_entry.id   f7fdd51555831a28a4cb9ec4702be774
#
_cell.length_a   1.000
_cell.length_b   1.000
_cell.length_c   1.000
_cell.angle_alpha   90.00
_cell.angle_beta   90.00
_cell.angle_gamma   90.00
#
_symmetry.space_group_name_H-M   'P 1'
#
loop_
_entity.id
_entity.type
_entity.pdbx_description
1 polymer ?
#
loop_
_entity_poly.entity_id
_entity_poly.type
_entity_poly.pdbx_seq_one_letter_code
_entity_poly.pdbx_strand_id
1 'polypeptide(L)'
;SRLVKEEGDAEVMGALTFTLSDVHDDRFYADFAGKLAASPHVDLLYLKDAGALMSPDRVRTLAPAVKAAIGDKPLEIHAHCTIGYGPVSSLAAADLGFISAVHVGIGPLGEGSSLPEAERMVANLREAGHDVPIDDKLLSELSDYWWRLARAEGLPPGTPQPFDASFLRHQIARGVMTPTKRQLDELKMGDLFPA
;
A
#
# COMPACT_ATOMS: atom_id res chain seq x y z
N SER A 1 -20.12 -5.78 -0.48
CA SER A 1 -20.31 -4.84 0.65
C SER A 1 -21.63 -5.05 1.38
N ARG A 2 -22.79 -5.05 0.69
CA ARG A 2 -24.11 -5.28 1.33
C ARG A 2 -24.15 -6.54 2.19
N LEU A 3 -23.76 -7.70 1.65
CA LEU A 3 -23.76 -8.97 2.38
C LEU A 3 -22.90 -8.92 3.65
N VAL A 4 -21.73 -8.27 3.59
CA VAL A 4 -20.85 -8.12 4.76
C VAL A 4 -21.56 -7.34 5.87
N LYS A 5 -22.33 -6.29 5.51
CA LYS A 5 -23.11 -5.49 6.46
C LYS A 5 -24.35 -6.22 7.00
N GLU A 6 -24.94 -7.08 6.20
CA GLU A 6 -26.11 -7.89 6.61
C GLU A 6 -25.72 -9.06 7.52
N GLU A 7 -24.51 -9.63 7.34
CA GLU A 7 -24.02 -10.79 8.07
C GLU A 7 -23.17 -10.44 9.32
N GLY A 8 -22.78 -9.17 9.48
CA GLY A 8 -21.96 -8.74 10.64
C GLY A 8 -21.65 -7.25 10.65
N ASP A 9 -20.97 -6.79 11.70
CA ASP A 9 -20.61 -5.39 11.94
C ASP A 9 -19.22 -5.01 11.36
N ALA A 10 -18.71 -5.76 10.39
CA ALA A 10 -17.39 -5.47 9.83
C ALA A 10 -17.38 -4.19 8.98
N GLU A 11 -16.32 -3.43 9.09
CA GLU A 11 -16.07 -2.29 8.21
C GLU A 11 -15.78 -2.76 6.78
N VAL A 12 -16.30 -2.02 5.81
CA VAL A 12 -16.11 -2.28 4.38
C VAL A 12 -15.27 -1.18 3.77
N MET A 13 -14.09 -1.54 3.30
CA MET A 13 -13.15 -0.63 2.66
C MET A 13 -13.23 -0.71 1.14
N GLY A 14 -13.40 0.45 0.48
CA GLY A 14 -13.33 0.57 -0.97
C GLY A 14 -11.91 0.75 -1.46
N ALA A 15 -11.39 -0.17 -2.29
CA ALA A 15 -10.04 -0.08 -2.86
C ALA A 15 -10.02 0.72 -4.16
N LEU A 16 -9.15 1.72 -4.26
CA LEU A 16 -8.82 2.46 -5.48
C LEU A 16 -7.44 2.02 -5.95
N THR A 17 -7.37 0.99 -6.78
CA THR A 17 -6.09 0.45 -7.25
C THR A 17 -5.45 1.41 -8.25
N PHE A 18 -4.25 1.87 -7.89
CA PHE A 18 -3.48 2.83 -8.67
C PHE A 18 -2.74 2.17 -9.84
N THR A 19 -2.73 2.83 -10.98
CA THR A 19 -1.92 2.50 -12.15
C THR A 19 -1.53 3.78 -12.90
N LEU A 20 -0.50 3.72 -13.73
CA LEU A 20 -0.05 4.82 -14.58
C LEU A 20 -0.61 4.63 -15.99
N SER A 21 -1.37 5.59 -16.49
CA SER A 21 -1.75 5.70 -17.90
C SER A 21 -2.36 7.07 -18.17
N ASP A 22 -2.50 7.44 -19.44
CA ASP A 22 -3.06 8.73 -19.86
C ASP A 22 -4.54 8.92 -19.48
N VAL A 23 -5.26 7.83 -19.16
CA VAL A 23 -6.67 7.86 -18.78
C VAL A 23 -6.91 7.79 -17.28
N HIS A 24 -5.91 7.38 -16.49
CA HIS A 24 -6.00 7.25 -15.03
C HIS A 24 -5.49 8.52 -14.34
N ASP A 25 -6.10 9.65 -14.70
CA ASP A 25 -5.83 10.95 -14.10
C ASP A 25 -6.58 11.16 -12.76
N ASP A 26 -6.43 12.34 -12.15
CA ASP A 26 -7.09 12.68 -10.89
C ASP A 26 -8.62 12.66 -11.01
N ARG A 27 -9.16 13.07 -12.16
CA ARG A 27 -10.59 13.08 -12.41
C ARG A 27 -11.14 11.66 -12.49
N PHE A 28 -10.47 10.76 -13.19
CA PHE A 28 -10.87 9.35 -13.24
C PHE A 28 -10.99 8.74 -11.84
N TYR A 29 -9.96 8.94 -11.01
CA TYR A 29 -9.97 8.42 -9.64
C TYR A 29 -11.01 9.09 -8.76
N ALA A 30 -11.19 10.40 -8.86
CA ALA A 30 -12.22 11.14 -8.12
C ALA A 30 -13.63 10.66 -8.49
N ASP A 31 -13.94 10.53 -9.78
CA ASP A 31 -15.22 10.04 -10.28
C ASP A 31 -15.52 8.60 -9.80
N PHE A 32 -14.51 7.74 -9.81
CA PHE A 32 -14.64 6.35 -9.34
C PHE A 32 -14.80 6.29 -7.81
N ALA A 33 -14.00 7.06 -7.08
CA ALA A 33 -14.09 7.18 -5.63
C ALA A 33 -15.47 7.68 -5.18
N GLY A 34 -15.99 8.72 -5.83
CA GLY A 34 -17.33 9.25 -5.56
C GLY A 34 -18.44 8.21 -5.75
N LYS A 35 -18.33 7.36 -6.80
CA LYS A 35 -19.28 6.26 -7.02
C LYS A 35 -19.20 5.20 -5.91
N LEU A 36 -18.01 4.85 -5.44
CA LEU A 36 -17.83 3.92 -4.31
C LEU A 36 -18.36 4.54 -3.02
N ALA A 37 -18.04 5.80 -2.76
CA ALA A 37 -18.45 6.52 -1.57
C ALA A 37 -19.96 6.73 -1.49
N ALA A 38 -20.66 6.81 -2.62
CA ALA A 38 -22.13 6.91 -2.67
C ALA A 38 -22.82 5.64 -2.12
N SER A 39 -22.13 4.50 -2.04
CA SER A 39 -22.68 3.28 -1.43
C SER A 39 -22.79 3.43 0.09
N PRO A 40 -23.97 3.18 0.69
CA PRO A 40 -24.14 3.19 2.15
C PRO A 40 -23.40 2.02 2.83
N HIS A 41 -22.92 1.04 2.06
CA HIS A 41 -22.23 -0.13 2.55
C HIS A 41 -20.70 -0.02 2.47
N VAL A 42 -20.16 1.11 2.08
CA VAL A 42 -18.73 1.41 2.07
C VAL A 42 -18.45 2.42 3.16
N ASP A 43 -17.65 2.06 4.15
CA ASP A 43 -17.38 2.91 5.31
C ASP A 43 -16.22 3.88 5.04
N LEU A 44 -15.19 3.40 4.37
CA LEU A 44 -13.99 4.16 4.04
C LEU A 44 -13.38 3.70 2.72
N LEU A 45 -12.44 4.47 2.19
CA LEU A 45 -11.71 4.13 0.97
C LEU A 45 -10.20 4.15 1.23
N TYR A 46 -9.46 3.47 0.39
CA TYR A 46 -8.01 3.58 0.39
C TYR A 46 -7.41 3.60 -1.01
N LEU A 47 -6.37 4.40 -1.17
CA LEU A 47 -5.51 4.40 -2.36
C LEU A 47 -4.57 3.20 -2.27
N LYS A 48 -4.68 2.28 -3.23
CA LYS A 48 -3.92 1.03 -3.26
C LYS A 48 -2.89 1.06 -4.36
N ASP A 49 -1.64 1.21 -4.00
CA ASP A 49 -0.51 1.12 -4.91
C ASP A 49 0.20 -0.23 -4.81
N ALA A 50 -0.38 -1.24 -5.43
CA ALA A 50 0.18 -2.60 -5.46
C ALA A 50 1.44 -2.70 -6.34
N GLY A 51 1.60 -1.80 -7.29
CA GLY A 51 2.75 -1.73 -8.20
C GLY A 51 3.92 -0.92 -7.65
N ALA A 52 3.74 -0.22 -6.54
CA ALA A 52 4.69 0.75 -6.01
C ALA A 52 5.01 1.89 -7.01
N LEU A 53 4.01 2.34 -7.76
CA LEU A 53 4.15 3.30 -8.87
C LEU A 53 3.86 4.74 -8.45
N MET A 54 3.20 4.93 -7.31
CA MET A 54 2.72 6.22 -6.84
C MET A 54 3.82 6.98 -6.11
N SER A 55 4.45 7.92 -6.81
CA SER A 55 5.47 8.80 -6.21
C SER A 55 4.87 9.71 -5.12
N PRO A 56 5.69 10.29 -4.22
CA PRO A 56 5.22 11.29 -3.26
C PRO A 56 4.49 12.48 -3.91
N ASP A 57 4.97 12.96 -5.07
CA ASP A 57 4.30 14.05 -5.79
C ASP A 57 2.94 13.60 -6.35
N ARG A 58 2.84 12.37 -6.81
CA ARG A 58 1.55 11.82 -7.27
C ARG A 58 0.55 11.67 -6.13
N VAL A 59 1.01 11.32 -4.93
CA VAL A 59 0.16 11.32 -3.72
C VAL A 59 -0.40 12.71 -3.45
N ARG A 60 0.45 13.75 -3.50
CA ARG A 60 0.05 15.14 -3.21
C ARG A 60 -0.99 15.70 -4.18
N THR A 61 -1.08 15.19 -5.40
CA THR A 61 -2.10 15.59 -6.37
C THR A 61 -3.35 14.73 -6.30
N LEU A 62 -3.18 13.41 -6.26
CA LEU A 62 -4.28 12.45 -6.34
C LEU A 62 -5.13 12.39 -5.06
N ALA A 63 -4.48 12.32 -3.89
CA ALA A 63 -5.21 12.13 -2.63
C ALA A 63 -6.18 13.30 -2.32
N PRO A 64 -5.83 14.58 -2.53
CA PRO A 64 -6.81 15.68 -2.39
C PRO A 64 -8.00 15.59 -3.35
N ALA A 65 -7.77 15.19 -4.61
CA ALA A 65 -8.85 15.04 -5.59
C ALA A 65 -9.83 13.92 -5.17
N VAL A 66 -9.28 12.79 -4.72
CA VAL A 66 -10.09 11.67 -4.18
C VAL A 66 -10.84 12.11 -2.92
N LYS A 67 -10.15 12.77 -1.96
CA LYS A 67 -10.78 13.22 -0.71
C LYS A 67 -11.94 14.17 -0.95
N ALA A 68 -11.81 15.10 -1.88
CA ALA A 68 -12.89 16.00 -2.26
C ALA A 68 -14.11 15.25 -2.81
N ALA A 69 -13.92 14.14 -3.52
CA ALA A 69 -15.00 13.35 -4.11
C ALA A 69 -15.72 12.42 -3.12
N ILE A 70 -15.05 12.00 -2.04
CA ILE A 70 -15.62 11.06 -1.05
C ILE A 70 -16.25 11.76 0.17
N GLY A 71 -16.10 13.08 0.28
CA GLY A 71 -16.66 13.87 1.37
C GLY A 71 -16.06 13.50 2.73
N ASP A 72 -16.92 13.22 3.71
CA ASP A 72 -16.50 12.96 5.09
C ASP A 72 -15.90 11.55 5.30
N LYS A 73 -16.04 10.64 4.33
CA LYS A 73 -15.50 9.28 4.49
C LYS A 73 -13.98 9.31 4.69
N PRO A 74 -13.45 8.45 5.58
CA PRO A 74 -12.01 8.31 5.77
C PRO A 74 -11.32 7.87 4.47
N LEU A 75 -10.10 8.38 4.26
CA LEU A 75 -9.21 7.98 3.17
C LEU A 75 -7.91 7.45 3.78
N GLU A 76 -7.51 6.27 3.38
CA GLU A 76 -6.29 5.60 3.81
C GLU A 76 -5.33 5.38 2.65
N ILE A 77 -4.08 5.05 2.95
CA ILE A 77 -3.07 4.74 1.95
C ILE A 77 -2.45 3.36 2.16
N HIS A 78 -2.27 2.63 1.04
CA HIS A 78 -1.68 1.30 0.97
C HIS A 78 -0.64 1.30 -0.16
N ALA A 79 0.61 1.63 0.16
CA ALA A 79 1.68 1.78 -0.82
C ALA A 79 2.74 0.70 -0.61
N HIS A 80 2.97 -0.12 -1.64
CA HIS A 80 3.99 -1.17 -1.63
C HIS A 80 5.41 -0.61 -1.75
N CYS A 81 6.41 -1.39 -1.27
CA CYS A 81 7.82 -0.98 -1.20
C CYS A 81 8.66 -1.45 -2.39
N THR A 82 8.08 -2.06 -3.42
CA THR A 82 8.78 -2.75 -4.51
C THR A 82 9.92 -1.94 -5.15
N ILE A 83 9.76 -0.62 -5.26
CA ILE A 83 10.77 0.29 -5.83
C ILE A 83 11.19 1.43 -4.87
N GLY A 84 10.97 1.24 -3.57
CA GLY A 84 11.37 2.21 -2.55
C GLY A 84 10.42 3.39 -2.35
N TYR A 85 9.33 3.52 -3.11
CA TYR A 85 8.37 4.62 -2.94
C TYR A 85 7.46 4.46 -1.71
N GLY A 86 7.15 3.23 -1.29
CA GLY A 86 6.17 2.96 -0.23
C GLY A 86 6.32 3.85 1.01
N PRO A 87 7.49 3.87 1.69
CA PRO A 87 7.68 4.69 2.89
C PRO A 87 7.52 6.19 2.64
N VAL A 88 8.14 6.72 1.58
CA VAL A 88 8.13 8.17 1.31
C VAL A 88 6.78 8.66 0.78
N SER A 89 6.05 7.82 0.04
CA SER A 89 4.69 8.12 -0.40
C SER A 89 3.70 8.08 0.76
N SER A 90 3.89 7.17 1.72
CA SER A 90 3.11 7.10 2.95
C SER A 90 3.32 8.32 3.84
N LEU A 91 4.56 8.80 3.98
CA LEU A 91 4.86 10.06 4.68
C LEU A 91 4.21 11.26 3.98
N ALA A 92 4.37 11.36 2.65
CA ALA A 92 3.75 12.42 1.88
C ALA A 92 2.21 12.43 2.00
N ALA A 93 1.59 11.27 2.18
CA ALA A 93 0.16 11.15 2.43
C ALA A 93 -0.21 11.66 3.83
N ALA A 94 0.54 11.26 4.87
CA ALA A 94 0.33 11.70 6.24
C ALA A 94 0.42 13.22 6.37
N ASP A 95 1.38 13.84 5.68
CA ASP A 95 1.57 15.30 5.64
C ASP A 95 0.38 16.10 5.09
N LEU A 96 -0.55 15.45 4.37
CA LEU A 96 -1.77 16.10 3.89
C LEU A 96 -2.79 16.38 5.00
N GLY A 97 -2.65 15.77 6.17
CA GLY A 97 -3.45 16.03 7.37
C GLY A 97 -4.88 15.50 7.36
N PHE A 98 -5.32 14.81 6.30
CA PHE A 98 -6.65 14.21 6.20
C PHE A 98 -6.62 12.68 5.93
N ILE A 99 -5.45 12.09 5.78
CA ILE A 99 -5.29 10.63 5.68
C ILE A 99 -5.50 10.04 7.07
N SER A 100 -6.43 9.09 7.17
CA SER A 100 -6.83 8.49 8.44
C SER A 100 -5.90 7.37 8.91
N ALA A 101 -5.28 6.66 7.96
CA ALA A 101 -4.32 5.60 8.29
C ALA A 101 -3.32 5.34 7.15
N VAL A 102 -2.16 4.83 7.57
CA VAL A 102 -1.11 4.30 6.69
C VAL A 102 -1.01 2.80 6.92
N HIS A 103 -1.14 2.00 5.86
CA HIS A 103 -1.02 0.56 5.96
C HIS A 103 0.45 0.13 6.02
N VAL A 104 0.75 -0.78 6.92
CA VAL A 104 2.12 -1.24 7.20
C VAL A 104 2.20 -2.77 7.31
N GLY A 105 3.40 -3.31 7.20
CA GLY A 105 3.72 -4.72 7.47
C GLY A 105 4.52 -4.86 8.75
N ILE A 106 4.17 -5.80 9.62
CA ILE A 106 4.89 -6.03 10.88
C ILE A 106 6.19 -6.80 10.67
N GLY A 107 7.28 -6.36 11.33
CA GLY A 107 8.56 -7.08 11.42
C GLY A 107 9.04 -7.66 10.09
N PRO A 108 9.26 -8.98 9.98
CA PRO A 108 9.84 -9.60 8.78
C PRO A 108 8.89 -9.59 7.57
N LEU A 109 7.60 -9.27 7.76
CA LEU A 109 6.58 -9.24 6.70
C LEU A 109 6.49 -7.88 6.01
N GLY A 110 7.15 -6.86 6.52
CA GLY A 110 7.28 -5.54 5.89
C GLY A 110 8.36 -5.51 4.81
N GLU A 111 8.42 -4.42 4.05
CA GLU A 111 9.42 -4.14 3.02
C GLU A 111 9.39 -5.09 1.80
N GLY A 112 10.36 -4.96 0.92
CA GLY A 112 10.43 -5.77 -0.30
C GLY A 112 9.24 -5.56 -1.22
N SER A 113 8.45 -6.60 -1.44
CA SER A 113 7.20 -6.56 -2.21
C SER A 113 5.98 -6.25 -1.34
N SER A 114 6.16 -6.05 -0.04
CA SER A 114 5.11 -5.74 0.92
C SER A 114 5.00 -4.23 1.17
N LEU A 115 4.39 -3.87 2.27
CA LEU A 115 4.18 -2.51 2.77
C LEU A 115 5.39 -2.05 3.61
N PRO A 116 5.50 -0.77 3.93
CA PRO A 116 6.53 -0.28 4.85
C PRO A 116 6.50 -1.05 6.18
N GLU A 117 7.67 -1.32 6.73
CA GLU A 117 7.80 -1.94 8.05
C GLU A 117 7.19 -1.05 9.13
N ALA A 118 6.36 -1.62 9.99
CA ALA A 118 5.56 -0.89 10.97
C ALA A 118 6.42 -0.08 11.94
N GLU A 119 7.46 -0.68 12.52
CA GLU A 119 8.34 -0.04 13.50
C GLU A 119 9.04 1.18 12.92
N ARG A 120 9.55 1.02 11.69
CA ARG A 120 10.22 2.11 10.97
C ARG A 120 9.25 3.21 10.56
N MET A 121 8.05 2.84 10.12
CA MET A 121 7.04 3.83 9.73
C MET A 121 6.54 4.62 10.93
N VAL A 122 6.30 3.98 12.08
CA VAL A 122 5.94 4.66 13.33
C VAL A 122 7.01 5.66 13.73
N ALA A 123 8.29 5.24 13.71
CA ALA A 123 9.41 6.14 14.02
C ALA A 123 9.48 7.33 13.06
N ASN A 124 9.35 7.09 11.75
CA ASN A 124 9.40 8.14 10.73
C ASN A 124 8.24 9.14 10.84
N LEU A 125 7.03 8.66 11.09
CA LEU A 125 5.85 9.52 11.29
C LEU A 125 6.01 10.41 12.53
N ARG A 126 6.51 9.87 13.65
CA ARG A 126 6.78 10.65 14.87
C ARG A 126 7.88 11.67 14.65
N GLU A 127 8.97 11.33 13.94
CA GLU A 127 10.04 12.26 13.59
C GLU A 127 9.53 13.40 12.68
N ALA A 128 8.56 13.09 11.80
CA ALA A 128 7.87 14.09 10.99
C ALA A 128 6.85 14.93 11.79
N GLY A 129 6.64 14.66 13.07
CA GLY A 129 5.77 15.43 13.97
C GLY A 129 4.31 14.95 14.03
N HIS A 130 4.01 13.78 13.47
CA HIS A 130 2.68 13.20 13.57
C HIS A 130 2.46 12.52 14.94
N ASP A 131 1.25 12.66 15.48
CA ASP A 131 0.81 11.87 16.63
C ASP A 131 0.45 10.44 16.20
N VAL A 132 1.23 9.47 16.68
CA VAL A 132 1.02 8.05 16.37
C VAL A 132 0.86 7.29 17.68
N PRO A 133 -0.40 7.02 18.10
CA PRO A 133 -0.72 6.43 19.39
C PRO A 133 -0.52 4.91 19.38
N ILE A 134 0.67 4.46 19.03
CA ILE A 134 1.08 3.04 19.02
C ILE A 134 1.93 2.76 20.27
N ASP A 135 1.62 1.69 20.98
CA ASP A 135 2.43 1.20 22.09
C ASP A 135 3.67 0.48 21.55
N ASP A 136 4.85 1.08 21.76
CA ASP A 136 6.12 0.56 21.26
C ASP A 136 6.48 -0.81 21.83
N LYS A 137 6.07 -1.08 23.07
CA LYS A 137 6.33 -2.38 23.71
C LYS A 137 5.51 -3.47 23.03
N LEU A 138 4.22 -3.25 22.83
CA LEU A 138 3.35 -4.20 22.12
C LEU A 138 3.78 -4.37 20.66
N LEU A 139 4.17 -3.31 19.99
CA LEU A 139 4.69 -3.37 18.62
C LEU A 139 5.95 -4.23 18.55
N SER A 140 6.89 -4.04 19.48
CA SER A 140 8.12 -4.85 19.56
C SER A 140 7.84 -6.32 19.87
N GLU A 141 6.95 -6.61 20.83
CA GLU A 141 6.54 -7.97 21.19
C GLU A 141 5.90 -8.70 20.00
N LEU A 142 5.06 -8.00 19.23
CA LEU A 142 4.42 -8.53 18.04
C LEU A 142 5.44 -8.80 16.92
N SER A 143 6.37 -7.87 16.71
CA SER A 143 7.47 -8.02 15.76
C SER A 143 8.35 -9.23 16.12
N ASP A 144 8.73 -9.37 17.38
CA ASP A 144 9.53 -10.51 17.87
C ASP A 144 8.81 -11.85 17.66
N TYR A 145 7.49 -11.88 17.83
CA TYR A 145 6.69 -13.07 17.54
C TYR A 145 6.81 -13.47 16.07
N TRP A 146 6.60 -12.53 15.16
CA TRP A 146 6.67 -12.79 13.72
C TRP A 146 8.09 -13.12 13.26
N TRP A 147 9.13 -12.51 13.84
CA TRP A 147 10.53 -12.87 13.58
C TRP A 147 10.85 -14.30 14.00
N ARG A 148 10.35 -14.74 15.15
CA ARG A 148 10.53 -16.14 15.58
C ARG A 148 9.84 -17.10 14.62
N LEU A 149 8.61 -16.80 14.22
CA LEU A 149 7.85 -17.64 13.30
C LEU A 149 8.53 -17.71 11.93
N ALA A 150 8.92 -16.58 11.35
CA ALA A 150 9.60 -16.53 10.05
C ALA A 150 10.88 -17.35 10.05
N ARG A 151 11.68 -17.29 11.12
CA ARG A 151 12.89 -18.13 11.26
C ARG A 151 12.55 -19.60 11.37
N ALA A 152 11.53 -19.97 12.13
CA ALA A 152 11.12 -21.36 12.28
C ALA A 152 10.64 -21.98 10.97
N GLU A 153 9.96 -21.19 10.15
CA GLU A 153 9.43 -21.59 8.83
C GLU A 153 10.46 -21.41 7.68
N GLY A 154 11.65 -20.89 7.97
CA GLY A 154 12.68 -20.63 6.95
C GLY A 154 12.29 -19.56 5.92
N LEU A 155 11.40 -18.64 6.29
CA LEU A 155 10.94 -17.57 5.41
C LEU A 155 11.93 -16.40 5.40
N PRO A 156 12.36 -15.93 4.21
CA PRO A 156 13.24 -14.77 4.14
C PRO A 156 12.48 -13.49 4.54
N PRO A 157 13.09 -12.59 5.34
CA PRO A 157 12.47 -11.31 5.66
C PRO A 157 12.43 -10.39 4.44
N GLY A 158 11.47 -9.49 4.43
CA GLY A 158 11.46 -8.38 3.50
C GLY A 158 12.65 -7.45 3.76
N THR A 159 13.14 -6.84 2.70
CA THR A 159 14.28 -5.90 2.76
C THR A 159 13.95 -4.62 2.00
N PRO A 160 14.41 -3.45 2.45
CA PRO A 160 14.26 -2.21 1.72
C PRO A 160 14.76 -2.34 0.28
N GLN A 161 14.01 -1.82 -0.66
CA GLN A 161 14.36 -1.88 -2.07
C GLN A 161 14.88 -0.52 -2.54
N PRO A 162 15.94 -0.49 -3.38
CA PRO A 162 16.35 0.73 -4.04
C PRO A 162 15.30 1.17 -5.06
N PHE A 163 15.33 2.47 -5.40
CA PHE A 163 14.51 2.98 -6.49
C PHE A 163 14.95 2.38 -7.83
N ASP A 164 13.99 1.84 -8.58
CA ASP A 164 14.19 1.28 -9.91
C ASP A 164 13.11 1.79 -10.88
N ALA A 165 13.50 2.72 -11.76
CA ALA A 165 12.60 3.35 -12.71
C ALA A 165 12.08 2.37 -13.80
N SER A 166 12.67 1.19 -13.98
CA SER A 166 12.20 0.21 -14.97
C SER A 166 10.77 -0.26 -14.66
N PHE A 167 10.43 -0.36 -13.38
CA PHE A 167 9.09 -0.73 -12.92
C PHE A 167 8.00 0.25 -13.39
N LEU A 168 8.32 1.53 -13.55
CA LEU A 168 7.38 2.53 -14.05
C LEU A 168 6.96 2.26 -15.51
N ARG A 169 7.76 1.50 -16.27
CA ARG A 169 7.46 1.14 -17.66
C ARG A 169 6.55 -0.07 -17.77
N HIS A 170 6.87 -1.16 -17.08
CA HIS A 170 6.08 -2.40 -17.17
C HIS A 170 4.95 -2.50 -16.15
N GLN A 171 5.01 -1.75 -15.06
CA GLN A 171 3.96 -1.63 -14.02
C GLN A 171 3.49 -2.96 -13.41
N ILE A 172 4.31 -4.00 -13.49
CA ILE A 172 3.97 -5.33 -12.97
C ILE A 172 4.29 -5.37 -11.49
N ALA A 173 3.30 -5.62 -10.66
CA ALA A 173 3.49 -5.79 -9.22
C ALA A 173 4.41 -6.98 -8.92
N ARG A 174 5.37 -6.83 -8.01
CA ARG A 174 6.40 -7.85 -7.71
C ARG A 174 5.81 -9.19 -7.27
N GLY A 175 4.67 -9.17 -6.58
CA GLY A 175 3.95 -10.39 -6.20
C GLY A 175 3.47 -11.22 -7.40
N VAL A 176 3.26 -10.59 -8.57
CA VAL A 176 2.95 -11.25 -9.85
C VAL A 176 4.22 -11.63 -10.59
N MET A 177 5.27 -10.81 -10.52
CA MET A 177 6.54 -11.05 -11.23
C MET A 177 7.19 -12.36 -10.80
N THR A 178 7.30 -12.61 -9.51
CA THR A 178 8.01 -13.78 -8.97
C THR A 178 7.41 -15.11 -9.46
N PRO A 179 6.10 -15.38 -9.34
CA PRO A 179 5.52 -16.61 -9.87
C PRO A 179 5.56 -16.68 -11.40
N THR A 180 5.39 -15.54 -12.10
CA THR A 180 5.45 -15.49 -13.56
C THR A 180 6.86 -15.84 -14.06
N LYS A 181 7.89 -15.25 -13.46
CA LYS A 181 9.28 -15.59 -13.80
C LYS A 181 9.55 -17.07 -13.61
N ARG A 182 9.15 -17.65 -12.46
CA ARG A 182 9.32 -19.08 -12.20
C ARG A 182 8.62 -19.92 -13.26
N GLN A 183 7.39 -19.60 -13.63
CA GLN A 183 6.66 -20.34 -14.69
C GLN A 183 7.35 -20.23 -16.05
N LEU A 184 7.88 -19.05 -16.41
CA LEU A 184 8.63 -18.88 -17.65
C LEU A 184 9.94 -19.68 -17.62
N ASP A 185 10.65 -19.70 -16.51
CA ASP A 185 11.88 -20.49 -16.34
C ASP A 185 11.58 -22.01 -16.48
N GLU A 186 10.50 -22.51 -15.87
CA GLU A 186 10.03 -23.90 -16.02
C GLU A 186 9.69 -24.25 -17.48
N LEU A 187 9.17 -23.29 -18.24
CA LEU A 187 8.87 -23.44 -19.68
C LEU A 187 10.07 -23.18 -20.59
N LYS A 188 11.25 -22.91 -20.02
CA LYS A 188 12.47 -22.49 -20.75
C LYS A 188 12.29 -21.21 -21.58
N MET A 189 11.45 -20.33 -21.12
CA MET A 189 11.10 -19.04 -21.73
C MET A 189 11.50 -17.85 -20.83
N GLY A 190 12.43 -18.05 -19.90
CA GLY A 190 12.87 -17.02 -18.95
C GLY A 190 13.38 -15.73 -19.61
N ASP A 191 13.98 -15.86 -20.81
CA ASP A 191 14.49 -14.72 -21.60
C ASP A 191 13.38 -13.77 -22.09
N LEU A 192 12.12 -14.21 -22.07
CA LEU A 192 10.96 -13.39 -22.41
C LEU A 192 10.45 -12.54 -21.23
N PHE A 193 10.99 -12.75 -20.05
CA PHE A 193 10.64 -11.93 -18.89
C PHE A 193 11.32 -10.57 -19.02
N PRO A 194 10.57 -9.45 -18.97
CA PRO A 194 11.17 -8.12 -19.08
C PRO A 194 12.11 -7.87 -17.91
N ALA A 195 13.35 -7.48 -18.22
CA ALA A 195 14.36 -7.09 -17.25
C ALA A 195 14.15 -5.63 -16.80
#